data_0e9f55fe28efb0cc4aac62735dc90ef7
#
_entry.id   0e9f55fe28efb0cc4aac62735dc90ef7
#
_cell.length_a   1.000
_cell.length_b   1.000
_cell.length_c   1.000
_cell.angle_alpha   90.00
_cell.angle_beta   90.00
_cell.angle_gamma   90.00
#
_symmetry.space_group_name_H-M   'P 1'
#
loop_
_entity.id
_entity.type
_entity.pdbx_description
1 polymer ?
#
loop_
_entity_poly.entity_id
_entity_poly.type
_entity_poly.pdbx_seq_one_letter_code
_entity_poly.pdbx_strand_id
1 'polypeptide(L)'
;MQSAVSHAIANLEAQLRVTLFDRSVYKPALTPAGQALLADVRIILAKVDALRAHAHELGEGVELGLSLAVDTLFPPDAVAHALKAMHARYPSVGVRVEYASLGGPAQALKARRCTLAVAVLERPDDQIRRRFLAPVTTWAVAAPGHPLARGEAGTELADHLQVVVEDLSAATRGRDYGVLSPRTWRVGDMVTKLALLRAGVGWGSLPAWLVQADLRAGTLVRLPLAELGPDGAVQMRAYLSHCADEPLGPA
;
A
#
# COMPACT_ATOMS: atom_id res chain seq x y z
N MET A 1 18.97 -44.38 -18.21
CA MET A 1 18.77 -42.93 -17.94
C MET A 1 19.96 -42.05 -18.44
N GLN A 2 21.22 -42.41 -18.23
CA GLN A 2 22.38 -41.63 -18.70
C GLN A 2 22.44 -41.41 -20.22
N SER A 3 22.05 -42.40 -21.03
CA SER A 3 22.05 -42.29 -22.50
C SER A 3 21.03 -41.25 -23.01
N ALA A 4 19.86 -41.14 -22.44
CA ALA A 4 18.83 -40.19 -22.87
C ALA A 4 19.25 -38.73 -22.60
N VAL A 5 19.84 -38.46 -21.43
CA VAL A 5 20.36 -37.13 -21.09
C VAL A 5 21.51 -36.73 -21.99
N SER A 6 22.45 -37.66 -22.26
CA SER A 6 23.57 -37.41 -23.15
C SER A 6 23.12 -37.11 -24.60
N HIS A 7 22.08 -37.80 -25.06
CA HIS A 7 21.51 -37.57 -26.39
C HIS A 7 20.78 -36.22 -26.47
N ALA A 8 20.03 -35.85 -25.42
CA ALA A 8 19.35 -34.56 -25.35
C ALA A 8 20.33 -33.38 -25.35
N ILE A 9 21.45 -33.53 -24.61
CA ILE A 9 22.51 -32.52 -24.58
C ILE A 9 23.19 -32.42 -25.98
N ALA A 10 23.52 -33.55 -26.62
CA ALA A 10 24.12 -33.52 -27.94
C ALA A 10 23.21 -32.86 -28.98
N ASN A 11 21.89 -33.12 -28.91
CA ASN A 11 20.94 -32.47 -29.80
C ASN A 11 20.85 -30.94 -29.52
N LEU A 12 20.91 -30.51 -28.25
CA LEU A 12 20.92 -29.11 -27.87
C LEU A 12 22.21 -28.42 -28.40
N GLU A 13 23.37 -29.04 -28.22
CA GLU A 13 24.63 -28.55 -28.74
C GLU A 13 24.61 -28.39 -30.29
N ALA A 14 24.02 -29.36 -30.98
CA ALA A 14 23.85 -29.31 -32.43
C ALA A 14 22.90 -28.19 -32.87
N GLN A 15 21.77 -28.00 -32.19
CA GLN A 15 20.80 -26.94 -32.50
C GLN A 15 21.37 -25.54 -32.25
N LEU A 16 22.07 -25.37 -31.14
CA LEU A 16 22.70 -24.10 -30.78
C LEU A 16 24.02 -23.83 -31.47
N ARG A 17 24.61 -24.87 -32.14
CA ARG A 17 25.93 -24.86 -32.76
C ARG A 17 27.04 -24.45 -31.78
N VAL A 18 26.94 -24.87 -30.55
CA VAL A 18 27.86 -24.55 -29.46
C VAL A 18 28.13 -25.78 -28.65
N THR A 19 29.40 -26.04 -28.32
CA THR A 19 29.80 -27.12 -27.41
C THR A 19 29.59 -26.65 -25.97
N LEU A 20 28.74 -27.34 -25.24
CA LEU A 20 28.38 -26.99 -23.84
C LEU A 20 29.22 -27.74 -22.81
N PHE A 21 29.69 -28.95 -23.15
CA PHE A 21 30.50 -29.79 -22.27
C PHE A 21 31.82 -30.15 -22.89
N ASP A 22 32.89 -29.96 -22.15
CA ASP A 22 34.19 -30.51 -22.43
C ASP A 22 34.23 -31.98 -21.96
N ARG A 23 34.38 -32.89 -22.91
CA ARG A 23 34.43 -34.36 -22.68
C ARG A 23 35.85 -34.93 -22.78
N SER A 24 36.84 -34.04 -22.93
CA SER A 24 38.27 -34.46 -23.00
C SER A 24 38.78 -34.90 -21.60
N VAL A 25 38.08 -34.56 -20.53
CA VAL A 25 38.41 -34.89 -19.15
C VAL A 25 37.55 -36.04 -18.63
N TYR A 26 38.08 -36.78 -17.67
CA TYR A 26 37.41 -37.97 -17.08
C TYR A 26 35.98 -37.69 -16.58
N LYS A 27 35.73 -36.48 -16.10
CA LYS A 27 34.39 -36.01 -15.76
C LYS A 27 34.02 -34.83 -16.65
N PRO A 28 32.93 -34.92 -17.43
CA PRO A 28 32.50 -33.79 -18.29
C PRO A 28 32.37 -32.50 -17.48
N ALA A 29 33.00 -31.46 -17.97
CA ALA A 29 32.94 -30.12 -17.38
C ALA A 29 32.23 -29.14 -18.36
N LEU A 30 31.58 -28.11 -17.85
CA LEU A 30 30.98 -27.07 -18.69
C LEU A 30 32.09 -26.25 -19.34
N THR A 31 31.92 -25.98 -20.62
CA THR A 31 32.71 -24.98 -21.31
C THR A 31 32.35 -23.55 -20.88
N PRO A 32 33.13 -22.50 -21.16
CA PRO A 32 32.74 -21.12 -20.89
C PRO A 32 31.37 -20.76 -21.51
N ALA A 33 31.10 -21.22 -22.74
CA ALA A 33 29.79 -21.07 -23.37
C ALA A 33 28.69 -21.84 -22.65
N GLY A 34 28.99 -23.07 -22.18
CA GLY A 34 28.05 -23.84 -21.35
C GLY A 34 27.70 -23.16 -20.02
N GLN A 35 28.68 -22.51 -19.37
CA GLN A 35 28.44 -21.75 -18.15
C GLN A 35 27.57 -20.52 -18.40
N ALA A 36 27.81 -19.77 -19.48
CA ALA A 36 26.99 -18.61 -19.84
C ALA A 36 25.54 -19.03 -20.13
N LEU A 37 25.35 -20.04 -20.99
CA LEU A 37 24.01 -20.54 -21.34
C LEU A 37 23.28 -21.22 -20.16
N LEU A 38 23.98 -21.78 -19.20
CA LEU A 38 23.36 -22.34 -17.99
C LEU A 38 22.59 -21.27 -17.19
N ALA A 39 23.13 -20.04 -17.13
CA ALA A 39 22.43 -18.94 -16.46
C ALA A 39 21.11 -18.60 -17.17
N ASP A 40 21.14 -18.51 -18.51
CA ASP A 40 19.94 -18.22 -19.31
C ASP A 40 18.91 -19.36 -19.24
N VAL A 41 19.37 -20.63 -19.31
CA VAL A 41 18.49 -21.79 -19.17
C VAL A 41 17.80 -21.81 -17.80
N ARG A 42 18.49 -21.46 -16.71
CA ARG A 42 17.88 -21.34 -15.37
C ARG A 42 16.77 -20.31 -15.34
N ILE A 43 16.96 -19.17 -15.98
CA ILE A 43 15.93 -18.11 -16.10
C ILE A 43 14.72 -18.63 -16.88
N ILE A 44 14.95 -19.35 -17.99
CA ILE A 44 13.87 -19.92 -18.81
C ILE A 44 13.09 -20.97 -18.01
N LEU A 45 13.77 -21.88 -17.33
CA LEU A 45 13.11 -22.90 -16.50
C LEU A 45 12.30 -22.28 -15.37
N ALA A 46 12.82 -21.25 -14.70
CA ALA A 46 12.06 -20.52 -13.68
C ALA A 46 10.79 -19.88 -14.27
N LYS A 47 10.85 -19.36 -15.51
CA LYS A 47 9.67 -18.82 -16.21
C LYS A 47 8.65 -19.91 -16.56
N VAL A 48 9.11 -21.11 -16.94
CA VAL A 48 8.22 -22.26 -17.20
C VAL A 48 7.53 -22.71 -15.93
N ASP A 49 8.25 -22.77 -14.81
CA ASP A 49 7.67 -23.15 -13.53
C ASP A 49 6.67 -22.10 -13.03
N ALA A 50 6.96 -20.81 -13.22
CA ALA A 50 6.00 -19.73 -12.95
C ALA A 50 4.74 -19.83 -13.83
N LEU A 51 4.91 -20.15 -15.13
CA LEU A 51 3.76 -20.37 -16.02
C LEU A 51 2.89 -21.57 -15.58
N ARG A 52 3.51 -22.67 -15.12
CA ARG A 52 2.76 -23.81 -14.60
C ARG A 52 2.01 -23.48 -13.32
N ALA A 53 2.64 -22.74 -12.39
CA ALA A 53 1.98 -22.27 -11.17
C ALA A 53 0.79 -21.36 -11.52
N HIS A 54 0.97 -20.42 -12.43
CA HIS A 54 -0.09 -19.53 -12.92
C HIS A 54 -1.26 -20.29 -13.55
N ALA A 55 -0.97 -21.29 -14.41
CA ALA A 55 -2.01 -22.12 -15.02
C ALA A 55 -2.79 -22.96 -13.97
N HIS A 56 -2.11 -23.42 -12.92
CA HIS A 56 -2.75 -24.11 -11.80
C HIS A 56 -3.65 -23.14 -11.01
N GLU A 57 -3.17 -21.97 -10.66
CA GLU A 57 -3.93 -20.95 -9.94
C GLU A 57 -5.18 -20.51 -10.72
N LEU A 58 -5.09 -20.35 -12.04
CA LEU A 58 -6.24 -20.09 -12.91
C LEU A 58 -7.27 -21.23 -12.87
N GLY A 59 -6.82 -22.48 -12.81
CA GLY A 59 -7.69 -23.65 -12.66
C GLY A 59 -8.43 -23.67 -11.31
N GLU A 60 -7.85 -23.09 -10.26
CA GLU A 60 -8.45 -22.95 -8.94
C GLU A 60 -9.31 -21.68 -8.80
N GLY A 61 -9.48 -20.89 -9.87
CA GLY A 61 -10.28 -19.67 -9.87
C GLY A 61 -9.60 -18.47 -9.19
N VAL A 62 -8.26 -18.49 -9.09
CA VAL A 62 -7.49 -17.35 -8.55
C VAL A 62 -7.51 -16.20 -9.54
N GLU A 63 -7.75 -14.99 -9.06
CA GLU A 63 -7.79 -13.79 -9.89
C GLU A 63 -6.42 -13.48 -10.51
N LEU A 64 -6.42 -13.02 -11.76
CA LEU A 64 -5.18 -12.59 -12.46
C LEU A 64 -4.54 -11.35 -11.84
N GLY A 65 -5.31 -10.56 -11.15
CA GLY A 65 -4.85 -9.32 -10.56
C GLY A 65 -5.76 -8.78 -9.47
N LEU A 66 -5.13 -8.21 -8.46
CA LEU A 66 -5.76 -7.51 -7.35
C LEU A 66 -5.52 -6.02 -7.49
N SER A 67 -6.57 -5.23 -7.50
CA SER A 67 -6.48 -3.77 -7.41
C SER A 67 -7.05 -3.29 -6.08
N LEU A 68 -6.22 -2.58 -5.30
CA LEU A 68 -6.51 -2.14 -3.95
C LEU A 68 -6.43 -0.61 -3.85
N ALA A 69 -7.51 0.03 -3.42
CA ALA A 69 -7.51 1.44 -3.02
C ALA A 69 -7.46 1.54 -1.49
N VAL A 70 -6.51 2.31 -0.96
CA VAL A 70 -6.26 2.42 0.49
C VAL A 70 -6.39 3.86 0.93
N ASP A 71 -7.12 4.09 2.03
CA ASP A 71 -7.17 5.40 2.67
C ASP A 71 -5.79 5.76 3.25
N THR A 72 -5.35 6.98 3.01
CA THR A 72 -4.07 7.52 3.51
C THR A 72 -3.97 7.55 5.05
N LEU A 73 -5.08 7.42 5.76
CA LEU A 73 -5.10 7.26 7.21
C LEU A 73 -4.70 5.85 7.67
N PHE A 74 -4.79 4.85 6.79
CA PHE A 74 -4.44 3.46 7.12
C PHE A 74 -2.93 3.21 6.96
N PRO A 75 -2.28 2.49 7.90
CA PRO A 75 -0.83 2.33 7.89
C PRO A 75 -0.35 1.50 6.69
N PRO A 76 0.60 2.00 5.88
CA PRO A 76 1.12 1.29 4.71
C PRO A 76 1.83 -0.02 5.08
N ASP A 77 2.47 -0.10 6.25
CA ASP A 77 3.15 -1.31 6.70
C ASP A 77 2.18 -2.50 6.87
N ALA A 78 0.96 -2.24 7.33
CA ALA A 78 -0.07 -3.27 7.45
C ALA A 78 -0.47 -3.82 6.07
N VAL A 79 -0.60 -2.93 5.08
CA VAL A 79 -0.87 -3.32 3.68
C VAL A 79 0.29 -4.12 3.11
N ALA A 80 1.53 -3.66 3.32
CA ALA A 80 2.73 -4.34 2.85
C ALA A 80 2.86 -5.77 3.42
N HIS A 81 2.58 -5.95 4.71
CA HIS A 81 2.58 -7.28 5.35
C HIS A 81 1.50 -8.20 4.77
N ALA A 82 0.28 -7.69 4.57
CA ALA A 82 -0.80 -8.47 3.96
C ALA A 82 -0.46 -8.90 2.53
N LEU A 83 0.03 -7.97 1.71
CA LEU A 83 0.43 -8.24 0.33
C LEU A 83 1.63 -9.19 0.23
N LYS A 84 2.58 -9.11 1.17
CA LYS A 84 3.69 -10.08 1.27
C LYS A 84 3.18 -11.48 1.54
N ALA A 85 2.23 -11.65 2.46
CA ALA A 85 1.64 -12.94 2.78
C ALA A 85 0.83 -13.50 1.58
N MET A 86 0.07 -12.64 0.91
CA MET A 86 -0.67 -12.98 -0.30
C MET A 86 0.28 -13.44 -1.43
N HIS A 87 1.34 -12.67 -1.72
CA HIS A 87 2.31 -12.99 -2.76
C HIS A 87 3.03 -14.32 -2.51
N ALA A 88 3.31 -14.66 -1.23
CA ALA A 88 3.90 -15.96 -0.89
C ALA A 88 2.97 -17.14 -1.20
N ARG A 89 1.64 -16.93 -1.17
CA ARG A 89 0.64 -17.96 -1.47
C ARG A 89 0.21 -17.97 -2.93
N TYR A 90 0.15 -16.80 -3.56
CA TYR A 90 -0.32 -16.59 -4.93
C TYR A 90 0.69 -15.74 -5.72
N PRO A 91 1.84 -16.28 -6.09
CA PRO A 91 2.95 -15.52 -6.66
C PRO A 91 2.69 -14.95 -8.05
N SER A 92 1.71 -15.50 -8.78
CA SER A 92 1.36 -15.05 -10.14
C SER A 92 0.35 -13.90 -10.17
N VAL A 93 -0.30 -13.58 -9.03
CA VAL A 93 -1.29 -12.48 -8.97
C VAL A 93 -0.60 -11.13 -9.06
N GLY A 94 -0.94 -10.37 -10.11
CA GLY A 94 -0.51 -8.99 -10.25
C GLY A 94 -1.21 -8.08 -9.23
N VAL A 95 -0.49 -7.15 -8.60
CA VAL A 95 -1.05 -6.24 -7.61
C VAL A 95 -0.90 -4.79 -8.04
N ARG A 96 -1.99 -4.03 -7.95
CA ARG A 96 -2.01 -2.58 -8.07
C ARG A 96 -2.54 -1.97 -6.77
N VAL A 97 -1.77 -1.07 -6.16
CA VAL A 97 -2.16 -0.34 -4.96
C VAL A 97 -2.23 1.15 -5.26
N GLU A 98 -3.35 1.78 -4.91
CA GLU A 98 -3.56 3.21 -5.00
C GLU A 98 -3.87 3.75 -3.60
N TYR A 99 -3.18 4.81 -3.17
CA TYR A 99 -3.54 5.54 -1.96
C TYR A 99 -4.37 6.76 -2.32
N ALA A 100 -5.49 6.94 -1.61
CA ALA A 100 -6.36 8.09 -1.80
C ALA A 100 -6.88 8.58 -0.44
N SER A 101 -7.15 9.85 -0.34
CA SER A 101 -7.64 10.46 0.90
C SER A 101 -9.16 10.44 0.98
N LEU A 102 -9.67 10.35 2.21
CA LEU A 102 -11.08 10.59 2.54
C LEU A 102 -12.06 9.70 1.74
N GLY A 103 -12.87 10.27 0.87
CA GLY A 103 -13.84 9.55 0.04
C GLY A 103 -13.24 8.83 -1.17
N GLY A 104 -11.94 9.00 -1.44
CA GLY A 104 -11.26 8.45 -2.61
C GLY A 104 -11.34 6.94 -2.76
N PRO A 105 -11.04 6.12 -1.73
CA PRO A 105 -11.12 4.66 -1.83
C PRO A 105 -12.53 4.15 -2.14
N ALA A 106 -13.54 4.70 -1.47
CA ALA A 106 -14.94 4.34 -1.73
C ALA A 106 -15.38 4.74 -3.14
N GLN A 107 -14.94 5.90 -3.64
CA GLN A 107 -15.19 6.33 -5.01
C GLN A 107 -14.49 5.42 -6.04
N ALA A 108 -13.25 5.02 -5.77
CA ALA A 108 -12.52 4.09 -6.64
C ALA A 108 -13.25 2.75 -6.77
N LEU A 109 -13.76 2.22 -5.65
CA LEU A 109 -14.53 0.99 -5.60
C LEU A 109 -15.84 1.11 -6.41
N LYS A 110 -16.64 2.15 -6.16
CA LYS A 110 -17.88 2.41 -6.90
C LYS A 110 -17.68 2.60 -8.39
N ALA A 111 -16.59 3.20 -8.78
CA ALA A 111 -16.20 3.39 -10.17
C ALA A 111 -15.53 2.15 -10.80
N ARG A 112 -15.48 1.02 -10.08
CA ARG A 112 -14.83 -0.23 -10.53
C ARG A 112 -13.36 -0.06 -10.93
N ARG A 113 -12.66 0.93 -10.35
CA ARG A 113 -11.23 1.15 -10.56
C ARG A 113 -10.37 0.27 -9.66
N CYS A 114 -10.96 -0.31 -8.63
CA CYS A 114 -10.33 -1.31 -7.76
C CYS A 114 -11.34 -2.41 -7.39
N THR A 115 -10.81 -3.59 -7.06
CA THR A 115 -11.59 -4.75 -6.59
C THR A 115 -11.83 -4.69 -5.08
N LEU A 116 -10.84 -4.16 -4.34
CA LEU A 116 -10.91 -3.98 -2.89
C LEU A 116 -10.61 -2.53 -2.51
N ALA A 117 -11.24 -2.08 -1.44
CA ALA A 117 -10.91 -0.80 -0.83
C ALA A 117 -10.71 -0.93 0.69
N VAL A 118 -9.68 -0.28 1.23
CA VAL A 118 -9.56 -0.01 2.66
C VAL A 118 -10.01 1.42 2.89
N ALA A 119 -11.21 1.61 3.43
CA ALA A 119 -11.81 2.91 3.63
C ALA A 119 -12.03 3.21 5.11
N VAL A 120 -11.78 4.45 5.51
CA VAL A 120 -11.95 4.93 6.90
C VAL A 120 -13.22 5.77 7.01
N LEU A 121 -13.53 6.59 6.01
CA LEU A 121 -14.74 7.42 5.94
C LEU A 121 -15.74 6.82 4.94
N GLU A 122 -16.38 5.75 5.33
CA GLU A 122 -17.35 5.07 4.49
C GLU A 122 -18.75 5.14 5.09
N ARG A 123 -19.72 5.54 4.26
CA ARG A 123 -21.13 5.47 4.61
C ARG A 123 -21.68 4.08 4.30
N PRO A 124 -22.67 3.60 5.06
CA PRO A 124 -23.40 2.40 4.68
C PRO A 124 -23.95 2.55 3.26
N ASP A 125 -23.73 1.49 2.46
CA ASP A 125 -24.18 1.42 1.09
C ASP A 125 -24.52 -0.05 0.79
N ASP A 126 -25.72 -0.33 0.31
CA ASP A 126 -26.20 -1.70 0.08
C ASP A 126 -25.45 -2.39 -1.06
N GLN A 127 -24.82 -1.62 -1.94
CA GLN A 127 -24.00 -2.14 -3.04
C GLN A 127 -22.58 -2.52 -2.60
N ILE A 128 -22.20 -2.22 -1.35
CA ILE A 128 -20.85 -2.45 -0.83
C ILE A 128 -20.92 -3.39 0.37
N ARG A 129 -20.22 -4.51 0.26
CA ARG A 129 -19.91 -5.37 1.42
C ARG A 129 -18.69 -4.85 2.11
N ARG A 130 -18.74 -4.78 3.46
CA ARG A 130 -17.62 -4.28 4.27
C ARG A 130 -17.38 -5.16 5.48
N ARG A 131 -16.11 -5.34 5.80
CA ARG A 131 -15.64 -6.04 6.99
C ARG A 131 -14.75 -5.12 7.80
N PHE A 132 -15.02 -4.99 9.08
CA PHE A 132 -14.15 -4.24 10.00
C PHE A 132 -12.73 -4.82 10.00
N LEU A 133 -11.72 -3.95 9.86
CA LEU A 133 -10.31 -4.31 9.92
C LEU A 133 -9.67 -3.90 11.23
N ALA A 134 -9.66 -2.61 11.51
CA ALA A 134 -8.96 -2.05 12.67
C ALA A 134 -9.47 -0.66 13.02
N PRO A 135 -9.27 -0.21 14.27
CA PRO A 135 -9.39 1.19 14.61
C PRO A 135 -8.23 1.99 13.99
N VAL A 136 -8.52 3.23 13.61
CA VAL A 136 -7.53 4.21 13.16
C VAL A 136 -7.65 5.43 14.06
N THR A 137 -6.53 5.88 14.59
CA THR A 137 -6.47 7.05 15.46
C THR A 137 -5.70 8.17 14.77
N THR A 138 -6.25 9.38 14.78
CA THR A 138 -5.52 10.59 14.40
C THR A 138 -5.35 11.49 15.63
N TRP A 139 -4.25 12.22 15.66
CA TRP A 139 -3.94 13.21 16.68
C TRP A 139 -3.77 14.58 16.07
N ALA A 140 -4.32 15.60 16.73
CA ALA A 140 -3.97 16.97 16.47
C ALA A 140 -2.53 17.22 16.94
N VAL A 141 -1.70 17.77 16.07
CA VAL A 141 -0.27 18.00 16.33
C VAL A 141 0.18 19.33 15.76
N ALA A 142 1.22 19.89 16.38
CA ALA A 142 1.94 21.07 15.91
C ALA A 142 3.40 20.99 16.33
N ALA A 143 4.26 21.88 15.79
CA ALA A 143 5.61 22.06 16.31
C ALA A 143 5.57 22.59 17.75
N PRO A 144 6.58 22.28 18.59
CA PRO A 144 6.61 22.71 20.01
C PRO A 144 6.54 24.21 20.21
N GLY A 145 7.02 24.99 19.25
CA GLY A 145 6.98 26.46 19.27
C GLY A 145 5.63 27.08 18.92
N HIS A 146 4.65 26.28 18.52
CA HIS A 146 3.32 26.78 18.11
C HIS A 146 2.54 27.26 19.34
N PRO A 147 1.78 28.41 19.28
CA PRO A 147 1.03 28.97 20.41
C PRO A 147 0.06 27.97 21.04
N LEU A 148 -0.66 27.18 20.24
CA LEU A 148 -1.57 26.13 20.74
C LEU A 148 -0.83 25.04 21.54
N ALA A 149 0.44 24.77 21.20
CA ALA A 149 1.27 23.79 21.89
C ALA A 149 1.78 24.32 23.26
N ARG A 150 1.93 25.63 23.37
CA ARG A 150 2.36 26.29 24.62
C ARG A 150 1.21 26.52 25.59
N GLY A 151 -0.04 26.33 25.19
CA GLY A 151 -1.20 26.56 26.03
C GLY A 151 -1.37 28.04 26.42
N GLU A 152 -0.98 28.97 25.55
CA GLU A 152 -1.05 30.39 25.79
C GLU A 152 -2.54 30.80 26.01
N ALA A 153 -2.80 31.53 27.08
CA ALA A 153 -4.15 31.93 27.47
C ALA A 153 -4.77 32.83 26.36
N GLY A 154 -6.05 32.58 26.04
CA GLY A 154 -6.77 33.33 24.99
C GLY A 154 -6.44 32.87 23.57
N THR A 155 -5.76 31.74 23.39
CA THR A 155 -5.47 31.16 22.09
C THR A 155 -6.68 30.38 21.57
N GLU A 156 -7.35 30.88 20.55
CA GLU A 156 -8.47 30.19 19.90
C GLU A 156 -8.00 29.43 18.66
N LEU A 157 -8.59 28.27 18.39
CA LEU A 157 -8.30 27.48 17.18
C LEU A 157 -8.52 28.27 15.90
N ALA A 158 -9.53 29.13 15.88
CA ALA A 158 -9.88 29.96 14.75
C ALA A 158 -8.77 30.94 14.31
N ASP A 159 -7.91 31.34 15.24
CA ASP A 159 -6.83 32.29 14.98
C ASP A 159 -5.60 31.65 14.33
N HIS A 160 -5.52 30.33 14.36
CA HIS A 160 -4.36 29.56 13.91
C HIS A 160 -4.60 28.83 12.61
N LEU A 161 -3.60 28.87 11.74
CA LEU A 161 -3.63 28.17 10.46
C LEU A 161 -3.70 26.67 10.67
N GLN A 162 -4.73 26.03 10.12
CA GLN A 162 -4.87 24.58 10.06
C GLN A 162 -4.43 24.07 8.69
N VAL A 163 -3.48 23.11 8.66
CA VAL A 163 -3.11 22.41 7.43
C VAL A 163 -4.00 21.18 7.29
N VAL A 164 -4.73 21.09 6.19
CA VAL A 164 -5.67 20.00 5.90
C VAL A 164 -5.32 19.30 4.60
N VAL A 165 -5.63 18.01 4.50
CA VAL A 165 -5.51 17.27 3.24
C VAL A 165 -6.75 17.52 2.41
N GLU A 166 -6.57 17.88 1.14
CA GLU A 166 -7.66 18.13 0.21
C GLU A 166 -8.37 16.82 -0.17
N ASP A 167 -9.68 16.85 -0.18
CA ASP A 167 -10.49 15.76 -0.70
C ASP A 167 -10.77 15.97 -2.19
N LEU A 168 -10.11 15.18 -3.01
CA LEU A 168 -10.29 15.20 -4.46
C LEU A 168 -11.48 14.35 -4.93
N SER A 169 -12.17 13.66 -4.01
CA SER A 169 -13.29 12.80 -4.36
C SER A 169 -14.57 13.62 -4.61
N ALA A 170 -15.36 13.21 -5.61
CA ALA A 170 -16.67 13.80 -5.84
C ALA A 170 -17.69 13.40 -4.75
N ALA A 171 -17.47 12.27 -4.08
CA ALA A 171 -18.39 11.71 -3.08
C ALA A 171 -18.49 12.53 -1.80
N THR A 172 -17.43 13.26 -1.47
CA THR A 172 -17.31 14.08 -0.26
C THR A 172 -17.08 15.56 -0.54
N ARG A 173 -17.17 15.95 -1.81
CA ARG A 173 -17.01 17.35 -2.25
C ARG A 173 -17.86 18.32 -1.43
N GLY A 174 -17.24 19.38 -0.96
CA GLY A 174 -17.90 20.41 -0.14
C GLY A 174 -18.13 20.00 1.31
N ARG A 175 -17.53 18.90 1.78
CA ARG A 175 -17.53 18.49 3.18
C ARG A 175 -16.13 18.61 3.76
N ASP A 176 -16.05 19.30 4.86
CA ASP A 176 -14.81 19.43 5.62
C ASP A 176 -14.83 18.46 6.80
N TYR A 177 -13.91 17.49 6.80
CA TYR A 177 -13.76 16.54 7.89
C TYR A 177 -12.62 16.96 8.81
N GLY A 178 -12.94 17.26 10.08
CA GLY A 178 -11.96 17.67 11.07
C GLY A 178 -11.34 19.05 10.80
N VAL A 179 -12.03 19.89 10.04
CA VAL A 179 -11.65 21.30 9.84
C VAL A 179 -12.32 22.13 10.94
N LEU A 180 -11.49 22.74 11.78
CA LEU A 180 -11.91 23.50 12.97
C LEU A 180 -11.50 24.96 12.90
N SER A 181 -10.60 25.33 11.98
CA SER A 181 -10.18 26.71 11.77
C SER A 181 -10.70 27.24 10.44
N PRO A 182 -11.19 28.49 10.37
CA PRO A 182 -11.52 29.16 9.12
C PRO A 182 -10.27 29.48 8.27
N ARG A 183 -9.08 29.49 8.91
CA ARG A 183 -7.79 29.71 8.24
C ARG A 183 -7.18 28.38 7.88
N THR A 184 -7.32 27.93 6.62
CA THR A 184 -6.82 26.63 6.17
C THR A 184 -5.84 26.75 5.03
N TRP A 185 -4.78 25.94 5.06
CA TRP A 185 -4.03 25.56 3.88
C TRP A 185 -4.40 24.14 3.48
N ARG A 186 -4.69 23.95 2.19
CA ARG A 186 -5.04 22.65 1.64
C ARG A 186 -3.85 22.07 0.88
N VAL A 187 -3.50 20.82 1.18
CA VAL A 187 -2.39 20.10 0.57
C VAL A 187 -2.89 18.78 -0.01
N GLY A 188 -2.21 18.28 -1.05
CA GLY A 188 -2.64 17.08 -1.76
C GLY A 188 -2.34 15.76 -1.03
N ASP A 189 -1.41 15.77 -0.05
CA ASP A 189 -0.94 14.53 0.59
C ASP A 189 -0.48 14.73 2.04
N MET A 190 -0.36 13.59 2.75
CA MET A 190 0.04 13.56 4.16
C MET A 190 1.53 13.88 4.39
N VAL A 191 2.39 13.63 3.40
CA VAL A 191 3.85 13.88 3.53
C VAL A 191 4.11 15.39 3.52
N THR A 192 3.49 16.10 2.57
CA THR A 192 3.51 17.56 2.50
C THR A 192 2.93 18.18 3.76
N LYS A 193 1.79 17.66 4.24
CA LYS A 193 1.19 18.11 5.50
C LYS A 193 2.15 17.96 6.66
N LEU A 194 2.73 16.78 6.84
CA LEU A 194 3.70 16.50 7.91
C LEU A 194 4.90 17.44 7.86
N ALA A 195 5.46 17.68 6.66
CA ALA A 195 6.60 18.58 6.48
C ALA A 195 6.26 20.03 6.91
N LEU A 196 5.08 20.53 6.54
CA LEU A 196 4.62 21.87 6.95
C LEU A 196 4.45 21.97 8.47
N LEU A 197 3.87 20.95 9.10
CA LEU A 197 3.69 20.94 10.56
C LEU A 197 5.04 20.89 11.30
N ARG A 198 6.01 20.10 10.82
CA ARG A 198 7.38 20.08 11.35
C ARG A 198 8.08 21.44 11.22
N ALA A 199 7.82 22.14 10.11
CA ALA A 199 8.35 23.48 9.88
C ALA A 199 7.65 24.57 10.73
N GLY A 200 6.62 24.23 11.51
CA GLY A 200 5.89 25.17 12.36
C GLY A 200 4.90 26.07 11.62
N VAL A 201 4.49 25.70 10.40
CA VAL A 201 3.57 26.51 9.57
C VAL A 201 2.15 26.56 10.14
N GLY A 202 1.80 25.66 11.04
CA GLY A 202 0.48 25.63 11.65
C GLY A 202 0.26 24.34 12.44
N TRP A 203 -1.01 23.95 12.56
CA TRP A 203 -1.41 22.71 13.23
C TRP A 203 -2.28 21.85 12.32
N GLY A 204 -2.50 20.59 12.68
CA GLY A 204 -3.40 19.71 11.95
C GLY A 204 -3.44 18.29 12.50
N SER A 205 -4.45 17.52 12.08
CA SER A 205 -4.60 16.13 12.48
C SER A 205 -3.85 15.19 11.54
N LEU A 206 -3.08 14.26 12.10
CA LEU A 206 -2.34 13.24 11.36
C LEU A 206 -2.54 11.85 12.02
N PRO A 207 -2.43 10.76 11.23
CA PRO A 207 -2.51 9.40 11.78
C PRO A 207 -1.44 9.17 12.85
N ALA A 208 -1.84 8.52 13.93
CA ALA A 208 -0.95 8.22 15.07
C ALA A 208 0.32 7.49 14.62
N TRP A 209 0.19 6.51 13.71
CA TRP A 209 1.32 5.76 13.19
C TRP A 209 2.34 6.63 12.45
N LEU A 210 1.90 7.71 11.78
CA LEU A 210 2.76 8.61 11.00
C LEU A 210 3.57 9.56 11.89
N VAL A 211 2.98 10.04 12.99
CA VAL A 211 3.61 11.05 13.86
C VAL A 211 4.29 10.48 15.07
N GLN A 212 4.24 9.17 15.30
CA GLN A 212 4.78 8.55 16.50
C GLN A 212 6.28 8.79 16.70
N ALA A 213 7.06 8.79 15.61
CA ALA A 213 8.49 9.09 15.66
C ALA A 213 8.75 10.55 16.03
N ASP A 214 7.99 11.48 15.47
CA ASP A 214 8.09 12.90 15.75
C ASP A 214 7.74 13.23 17.20
N LEU A 215 6.69 12.61 17.73
CA LEU A 215 6.29 12.79 19.13
C LEU A 215 7.36 12.29 20.08
N ARG A 216 8.02 11.17 19.78
CA ARG A 216 9.14 10.66 20.59
C ARG A 216 10.37 11.54 20.51
N ALA A 217 10.65 12.12 19.33
CA ALA A 217 11.77 13.03 19.10
C ALA A 217 11.51 14.45 19.59
N GLY A 218 10.26 14.79 19.94
CA GLY A 218 9.85 16.14 20.32
C GLY A 218 9.82 17.14 19.17
N THR A 219 9.85 16.70 17.91
CA THR A 219 9.73 17.56 16.73
C THR A 219 8.30 18.00 16.48
N LEU A 220 7.34 17.22 16.97
CA LEU A 220 5.92 17.56 17.07
C LEU A 220 5.43 17.27 18.49
N VAL A 221 4.38 17.98 18.88
CA VAL A 221 3.65 17.73 20.14
C VAL A 221 2.17 17.55 19.87
N ARG A 222 1.48 16.77 20.71
CA ARG A 222 0.02 16.62 20.66
C ARG A 222 -0.65 17.87 21.20
N LEU A 223 -1.74 18.25 20.55
CA LEU A 223 -2.61 19.32 20.99
C LEU A 223 -3.85 18.69 21.64
N PRO A 224 -4.09 18.89 22.95
CA PRO A 224 -5.24 18.31 23.66
C PRO A 224 -6.52 19.12 23.38
N LEU A 225 -6.96 19.10 22.12
CA LEU A 225 -8.13 19.84 21.66
C LEU A 225 -9.41 19.08 22.00
N ALA A 226 -10.22 19.63 22.89
CA ALA A 226 -11.46 19.00 23.36
C ALA A 226 -12.46 18.76 22.22
N GLU A 227 -12.45 19.59 21.19
CA GLU A 227 -13.28 19.50 19.99
C GLU A 227 -13.03 18.23 19.17
N LEU A 228 -11.85 17.63 19.31
CA LEU A 228 -11.46 16.39 18.63
C LEU A 228 -11.60 15.16 19.55
N GLY A 229 -12.22 15.32 20.72
CA GLY A 229 -12.40 14.22 21.68
C GLY A 229 -11.32 14.16 22.76
N PRO A 230 -11.34 13.12 23.61
CA PRO A 230 -10.37 12.97 24.68
C PRO A 230 -8.94 13.04 24.17
N ASP A 231 -8.11 13.88 24.80
CA ASP A 231 -6.70 14.08 24.45
C ASP A 231 -6.43 14.55 23.00
N GLY A 232 -7.40 15.20 22.34
CA GLY A 232 -7.27 15.62 20.93
C GLY A 232 -7.15 14.44 19.95
N ALA A 233 -7.73 13.29 20.31
CA ALA A 233 -7.69 12.07 19.52
C ALA A 233 -9.05 11.78 18.88
N VAL A 234 -9.05 11.61 17.55
CA VAL A 234 -10.21 11.10 16.82
C VAL A 234 -9.99 9.63 16.51
N GLN A 235 -10.92 8.80 16.98
CA GLN A 235 -10.93 7.38 16.64
C GLN A 235 -11.94 7.10 15.53
N MET A 236 -11.48 6.43 14.50
CA MET A 236 -12.25 6.02 13.34
C MET A 236 -12.11 4.50 13.13
N ARG A 237 -12.92 3.96 12.24
CA ARG A 237 -12.88 2.52 11.90
C ARG A 237 -12.49 2.34 10.45
N ALA A 238 -11.47 1.53 10.21
CA ALA A 238 -11.13 1.09 8.86
C ALA A 238 -11.89 -0.19 8.51
N TYR A 239 -12.38 -0.24 7.29
CA TYR A 239 -13.11 -1.38 6.73
C TYR A 239 -12.44 -1.83 5.43
N LEU A 240 -12.36 -3.15 5.24
CA LEU A 240 -12.13 -3.74 3.94
C LEU A 240 -13.47 -3.87 3.22
N SER A 241 -13.54 -3.33 2.03
CA SER A 241 -14.79 -3.19 1.26
C SER A 241 -14.63 -3.73 -0.15
N HIS A 242 -15.69 -4.33 -0.68
CA HIS A 242 -15.81 -4.76 -2.08
C HIS A 242 -17.24 -4.57 -2.57
N CYS A 243 -17.47 -4.59 -3.89
CA CYS A 243 -18.81 -4.51 -4.46
C CYS A 243 -19.60 -5.79 -4.15
N ALA A 244 -20.87 -5.64 -3.77
CA ALA A 244 -21.71 -6.77 -3.33
C ALA A 244 -22.01 -7.78 -4.43
N ASP A 245 -22.00 -7.34 -5.68
CA ASP A 245 -22.26 -8.12 -6.90
C ASP A 245 -20.99 -8.77 -7.50
N GLU A 246 -19.80 -8.48 -6.93
CA GLU A 246 -18.54 -9.12 -7.32
C GLU A 246 -18.10 -10.08 -6.23
N PRO A 247 -18.19 -11.41 -6.46
CA PRO A 247 -17.60 -12.36 -5.53
C PRO A 247 -16.06 -12.18 -5.51
N LEU A 248 -15.49 -12.24 -4.33
CA LEU A 248 -14.04 -12.28 -4.18
C LEU A 248 -13.54 -13.68 -4.47
N GLY A 249 -12.44 -13.80 -5.19
CA GLY A 249 -11.71 -15.04 -5.33
C GLY A 249 -10.86 -15.36 -4.09
N PRO A 250 -10.03 -16.42 -4.17
CA PRO A 250 -9.24 -16.92 -3.04
C PRO A 250 -7.99 -16.10 -2.72
N ALA A 251 -7.54 -15.18 -3.59
CA ALA A 251 -6.33 -14.37 -3.41
C ALA A 251 -6.51 -13.13 -2.51
#